data_9d198111d8d2d22882be7e41ec802a30
#
_entry.id   9d198111d8d2d22882be7e41ec802a30
#
_cell.length_a   1.000
_cell.length_b   1.000
_cell.length_c   1.000
_cell.angle_alpha   90.00
_cell.angle_beta   90.00
_cell.angle_gamma   90.00
#
_symmetry.space_group_name_H-M   'P 1'
#
loop_
_entity.id
_entity.type
_entity.pdbx_description
1 polymer ?
#
loop_
_entity_poly.entity_id
_entity_poly.type
_entity_poly.pdbx_seq_one_letter_code
_entity_poly.pdbx_strand_id
1 'polypeptide(L)' 'MTRAELAERLDHLDPGSTVQVEAQTLAEIFGAGALTPEIVKAVEAFARSHRCSFSHEAPARHPPTFEKDDIF' A
#
# COMPACT_ATOMS: atom_id res chain seq x y z
N MET A 1 1.21 -12.66 -3.52
CA MET A 1 0.08 -11.88 -2.97
C MET A 1 -0.73 -11.27 -4.10
N THR A 2 -2.03 -11.30 -4.00
CA THR A 2 -2.92 -10.68 -4.98
C THR A 2 -3.47 -9.37 -4.45
N ARG A 3 -4.09 -8.58 -5.35
CA ARG A 3 -4.75 -7.33 -4.93
C ARG A 3 -5.86 -7.61 -3.91
N ALA A 4 -6.61 -8.69 -4.10
CA ALA A 4 -7.68 -9.06 -3.17
C ALA A 4 -7.12 -9.41 -1.78
N GLU A 5 -5.99 -10.08 -1.72
CA GLU A 5 -5.35 -10.40 -0.45
C GLU A 5 -4.86 -9.13 0.25
N LEU A 6 -4.29 -8.20 -0.50
CA LEU A 6 -3.86 -6.92 0.06
C LEU A 6 -5.06 -6.14 0.58
N ALA A 7 -6.16 -6.08 -0.18
CA ALA A 7 -7.39 -5.41 0.24
C ALA A 7 -7.89 -5.99 1.56
N GLU A 8 -7.90 -7.31 1.67
CA GLU A 8 -8.35 -7.98 2.89
C GLU A 8 -7.47 -7.61 4.09
N ARG A 9 -6.15 -7.57 3.89
CA ARG A 9 -5.24 -7.16 4.96
C ARG A 9 -5.49 -5.73 5.42
N LEU A 10 -5.70 -4.81 4.47
CA LEU A 10 -5.97 -3.42 4.80
C LEU A 10 -7.30 -3.27 5.54
N ASP A 11 -8.32 -4.03 5.12
CA ASP A 11 -9.63 -3.98 5.76
C ASP A 11 -9.60 -4.52 7.20
N HIS A 12 -8.70 -5.44 7.49
CA HIS A 12 -8.57 -6.04 8.82
C HIS A 12 -7.57 -5.33 9.73
N LEU A 13 -6.92 -4.28 9.24
CA LEU A 13 -6.01 -3.51 10.08
C LEU A 13 -6.79 -2.72 11.14
N ASP A 14 -6.26 -2.73 12.36
CA ASP A 14 -6.80 -1.86 13.41
C ASP A 14 -6.45 -0.41 13.12
N PRO A 15 -7.30 0.56 13.51
CA PRO A 15 -6.99 1.97 13.34
C PRO A 15 -5.61 2.32 13.91
N GLY A 16 -4.80 3.03 13.14
CA GLY A 16 -3.45 3.41 13.54
C GLY A 16 -2.38 2.34 13.31
N SER A 17 -2.77 1.13 12.92
CA SER A 17 -1.82 0.06 12.64
C SER A 17 -1.24 0.20 11.24
N THR A 18 -0.06 -0.38 11.04
CA THR A 18 0.64 -0.32 9.75
C THR A 18 0.93 -1.73 9.24
N VAL A 19 1.09 -1.82 7.91
CA VAL A 19 1.57 -3.02 7.26
C VAL A 19 2.58 -2.62 6.20
N GLN A 20 3.68 -3.37 6.09
CA GLN A 20 4.72 -3.12 5.11
C GLN A 20 4.65 -4.17 4.01
N VAL A 21 4.83 -3.74 2.76
CA VAL A 21 4.84 -4.63 1.60
C VAL A 21 6.08 -4.30 0.79
N GLU A 22 6.81 -5.33 0.36
CA GLU A 22 7.99 -5.11 -0.47
C GLU A 22 7.61 -4.39 -1.77
N ALA A 23 8.48 -3.48 -2.21
CA ALA A 23 8.23 -2.69 -3.40
C ALA A 23 7.97 -3.56 -4.63
N GLN A 24 8.75 -4.61 -4.81
CA GLN A 24 8.59 -5.51 -5.95
C GLN A 24 7.25 -6.27 -5.87
N THR A 25 6.90 -6.77 -4.70
CA THR A 25 5.64 -7.45 -4.49
C THR A 25 4.47 -6.53 -4.80
N LEU A 26 4.54 -5.29 -4.32
CA LEU A 26 3.50 -4.30 -4.54
C LEU A 26 3.36 -3.96 -6.03
N ALA A 27 4.48 -3.80 -6.72
CA ALA A 27 4.46 -3.57 -8.16
C ALA A 27 3.79 -4.73 -8.90
N GLU A 28 4.10 -5.96 -8.53
CA GLU A 28 3.51 -7.15 -9.14
C GLU A 28 2.01 -7.22 -8.91
N ILE A 29 1.54 -6.85 -7.71
CA ILE A 29 0.11 -6.80 -7.40
C ILE A 29 -0.62 -5.89 -8.37
N PHE A 30 0.02 -4.80 -8.79
CA PHE A 30 -0.56 -3.82 -9.71
C PHE A 30 -0.16 -4.06 -11.16
N GLY A 31 0.42 -5.23 -11.46
CA GLY A 31 0.73 -5.63 -12.83
C GLY A 31 1.92 -4.89 -13.43
N ALA A 32 2.85 -4.42 -12.60
CA ALA A 32 4.00 -3.66 -13.05
C ALA A 32 5.31 -4.34 -12.64
N GLY A 33 6.40 -3.95 -13.30
CA GLY A 33 7.74 -4.45 -12.94
C GLY A 33 8.44 -3.61 -11.89
N ALA A 34 7.95 -2.40 -11.62
CA ALA A 34 8.54 -1.50 -10.64
C ALA A 34 7.52 -0.47 -10.19
N LEU A 35 7.78 0.17 -9.06
CA LEU A 35 6.94 1.26 -8.56
C LEU A 35 7.26 2.57 -9.29
N THR A 36 6.61 2.78 -10.42
CA THR A 36 6.68 4.06 -11.13
C THR A 36 5.75 5.07 -10.48
N PRO A 37 5.89 6.38 -10.75
CA PRO A 37 4.98 7.39 -10.21
C PRO A 37 3.51 7.09 -10.51
N GLU A 38 3.21 6.53 -11.69
CA GLU A 38 1.85 6.16 -12.06
C GLU A 38 1.32 5.02 -11.19
N ILE A 39 2.16 4.01 -10.94
CA ILE A 39 1.80 2.89 -10.08
C ILE A 39 1.63 3.37 -8.64
N VAL A 40 2.48 4.26 -8.16
CA VAL A 40 2.35 4.83 -6.82
C VAL A 40 1.00 5.53 -6.66
N LYS A 41 0.57 6.30 -7.66
CA LYS A 41 -0.75 6.94 -7.62
C LYS A 41 -1.88 5.92 -7.54
N ALA A 42 -1.78 4.83 -8.29
CA ALA A 42 -2.77 3.77 -8.24
C ALA A 42 -2.80 3.10 -6.86
N VAL A 43 -1.63 2.88 -6.26
CA VAL A 43 -1.53 2.31 -4.92
C VAL A 43 -2.13 3.25 -3.87
N GLU A 44 -1.87 4.54 -3.99
CA GLU A 44 -2.45 5.54 -3.07
C GLU A 44 -3.98 5.55 -3.16
N ALA A 45 -4.53 5.53 -4.37
CA ALA A 45 -5.97 5.49 -4.56
C ALA A 45 -6.57 4.20 -3.98
N PHE A 46 -5.88 3.09 -4.19
CA PHE A 46 -6.29 1.80 -3.63
C PHE A 46 -6.30 1.85 -2.09
N ALA A 47 -5.24 2.41 -1.50
CA ALA A 47 -5.14 2.54 -0.05
C ALA A 47 -6.30 3.37 0.51
N ARG A 48 -6.63 4.49 -0.13
CA ARG A 48 -7.73 5.35 0.31
C ARG A 48 -9.07 4.65 0.26
N SER A 49 -9.29 3.80 -0.73
CA SER A 49 -10.54 3.05 -0.83
C SER A 49 -10.72 2.06 0.32
N HIS A 50 -9.64 1.75 1.04
CA HIS A 50 -9.64 0.89 2.22
C HIS A 50 -9.33 1.65 3.50
N ARG A 51 -9.50 2.98 3.47
CA ARG A 51 -9.27 3.87 4.61
C ARG A 51 -7.84 3.81 5.12
N CYS A 52 -6.90 3.71 4.20
CA CYS A 52 -5.48 3.66 4.53
C CYS A 52 -4.73 4.78 3.83
N SER A 53 -3.58 5.14 4.40
CA SER A 53 -2.62 6.04 3.79
C SER A 53 -1.43 5.21 3.32
N PHE A 54 -0.85 5.57 2.19
CA PHE A 54 0.31 4.89 1.64
C PHE A 54 1.51 5.81 1.69
N SER A 55 2.62 5.31 2.24
CA SER A 55 3.88 6.03 2.31
C SER A 55 4.94 5.32 1.49
N HIS A 56 5.58 6.05 0.59
CA HIS A 56 6.68 5.55 -0.23
C HIS A 56 7.69 6.69 -0.43
N GLU A 57 8.93 6.46 -0.06
CA GLU A 57 10.01 7.43 -0.22
C GLU A 57 11.03 6.95 -1.25
N ALA A 58 11.58 7.88 -2.01
CA ALA A 58 12.65 7.63 -2.97
C ALA A 58 13.85 8.49 -2.61
N PRO A 59 15.09 7.95 -2.48
CA PRO A 59 15.36 6.52 -2.52
C PRO A 59 14.76 5.79 -1.31
N ALA A 60 14.29 4.57 -1.56
CA ALA A 60 13.60 3.80 -0.54
C ALA A 60 14.56 3.42 0.58
N ARG A 61 14.37 4.00 1.76
CA ARG A 61 15.12 3.64 2.96
C ARG A 61 14.38 2.65 3.83
N HIS A 62 13.09 2.49 3.57
CA HIS A 62 12.23 1.53 4.24
C HIS A 62 11.20 1.02 3.24
N PRO A 63 10.61 -0.15 3.50
CA PRO A 63 9.59 -0.69 2.61
C PRO A 63 8.38 0.22 2.50
N PRO A 64 7.67 0.19 1.37
CA PRO A 64 6.38 0.87 1.26
C PRO A 64 5.45 0.46 2.40
N THR A 65 4.79 1.42 3.02
CA THR A 65 4.01 1.21 4.23
C THR A 65 2.59 1.72 4.04
N PHE A 66 1.62 0.92 4.46
CA PHE A 66 0.22 1.32 4.57
C PHE A 66 -0.12 1.55 6.03
N GLU A 67 -0.81 2.63 6.32
CA GLU A 67 -1.27 2.94 7.66
C GLU A 67 -2.79 3.08 7.65
N LYS A 68 -3.45 2.38 8.56
CA LYS A 68 -4.90 2.49 8.70
C LYS A 68 -5.26 3.80 9.37
N ASP A 69 -6.19 4.54 8.80
CA ASP A 69 -6.65 5.79 9.38
C ASP A 69 -7.29 5.52 10.74
N ASP A 70 -6.99 6.37 11.71
CA ASP A 70 -7.56 6.29 13.05
C ASP A 70 -8.57 7.42 13.30
N ILE A 71 -8.97 8.10 12.24
CA ILE A 71 -9.93 9.20 12.31
C ILE A 71 -11.35 8.66 12.04
N PHE A 72 -12.27 9.06 12.88
CA PHE A 72 -13.68 8.66 12.80
C PHE A 72 -14.54 9.76 12.22
#